data_808f07528cd3ef759da31b8f386006b7
#
_entry.id   808f07528cd3ef759da31b8f386006b7
#
_cell.length_a   1.000
_cell.length_b   1.000
_cell.length_c   1.000
_cell.angle_alpha   90.00
_cell.angle_beta   90.00
_cell.angle_gamma   90.00
#
_symmetry.space_group_name_H-M   'P 1'
#
loop_
_entity.id
_entity.type
_entity.pdbx_description
1 polymer ?
#
loop_
_entity_poly.entity_id
_entity_poly.type
_entity_poly.pdbx_seq_one_letter_code
_entity_poly.pdbx_strand_id
1 'polypeptide(L)'
;MAKRNAPLDDLSRYGRLAEYNRKRRFDVTPEPPGRAGKKKATRALEFVVQKHRASHLHYDFRIEHEGVMLSWAVAKGPSLDSSVRRLAMMTEPHPMDYNDFEGVIPEGEYGGGTVMIWDRGTWEPESPDVNRALAKGDLKMRLHGKKMKGSWVLVRMRDRQWLLIKHRDAYASATEDLTLSKAKSVVSRRGMVGIARAAGASPRQLEQAAGADPPRTPASPARPTANPPRSSAKPA
;
A
#
# COMPACT_ATOMS: atom_id res chain seq x y z
N MET A 1 -8.48 3.76 -31.75
CA MET A 1 -7.01 3.57 -31.87
C MET A 1 -6.39 3.72 -30.49
N ALA A 2 -5.95 2.63 -29.88
CA ALA A 2 -5.29 2.66 -28.56
C ALA A 2 -3.92 3.34 -28.71
N LYS A 3 -3.72 4.47 -28.00
CA LYS A 3 -2.41 5.13 -27.93
C LYS A 3 -1.43 4.17 -27.27
N ARG A 4 -0.39 3.75 -27.98
CA ARG A 4 0.72 2.97 -27.45
C ARG A 4 1.32 3.74 -26.28
N ASN A 5 1.35 3.11 -25.10
CA ASN A 5 2.04 3.65 -23.94
C ASN A 5 3.53 3.77 -24.27
N ALA A 6 4.09 4.96 -24.06
CA ALA A 6 5.52 5.19 -24.25
C ALA A 6 6.36 4.25 -23.37
N PRO A 7 7.54 3.79 -23.83
CA PRO A 7 8.46 3.01 -23.03
C PRO A 7 8.85 3.74 -21.73
N LEU A 8 9.25 2.99 -20.69
CA LEU A 8 9.70 3.52 -19.40
C LEU A 8 10.84 4.54 -19.51
N ASP A 9 11.61 4.49 -20.61
CA ASP A 9 12.72 5.39 -20.88
C ASP A 9 12.30 6.83 -21.23
N ASP A 10 11.01 7.07 -21.50
CA ASP A 10 10.48 8.37 -21.92
C ASP A 10 9.72 9.12 -20.79
N LEU A 11 9.85 8.71 -19.54
CA LEU A 11 9.30 9.42 -18.38
C LEU A 11 9.87 10.85 -18.24
N SER A 12 11.02 11.13 -18.85
CA SER A 12 11.64 12.46 -18.88
C SER A 12 10.90 13.48 -19.76
N ARG A 13 10.21 13.05 -20.83
CA ARG A 13 9.54 13.93 -21.79
C ARG A 13 8.30 14.64 -21.26
N TYR A 14 7.65 14.10 -20.23
CA TYR A 14 6.35 14.61 -19.73
C TYR A 14 6.40 15.20 -18.34
N GLY A 15 7.59 15.46 -17.77
CA GLY A 15 7.69 15.67 -16.34
C GLY A 15 7.05 14.51 -15.58
N ARG A 16 7.73 13.89 -14.67
CA ARG A 16 7.35 12.60 -14.01
C ARG A 16 5.90 12.52 -13.49
N LEU A 17 5.22 13.67 -13.27
CA LEU A 17 3.85 13.75 -12.73
C LEU A 17 2.81 14.25 -13.74
N ALA A 18 3.15 14.41 -15.02
CA ALA A 18 2.21 14.91 -16.01
C ALA A 18 1.01 13.97 -16.22
N GLU A 19 1.26 12.65 -16.26
CA GLU A 19 0.18 11.66 -16.38
C GLU A 19 -0.71 11.64 -15.14
N TYR A 20 -0.13 11.75 -13.95
CA TYR A 20 -0.84 11.84 -12.69
C TYR A 20 -1.80 13.04 -12.68
N ASN A 21 -1.29 14.24 -13.00
CA ASN A 21 -2.08 15.47 -13.05
C ASN A 21 -3.19 15.43 -14.12
N ARG A 22 -2.90 14.86 -15.28
CA ARG A 22 -3.87 14.75 -16.37
C ARG A 22 -5.08 13.88 -16.06
N LYS A 23 -4.94 12.92 -15.16
CA LYS A 23 -5.99 11.96 -14.79
C LYS A 23 -6.91 12.48 -13.67
N ARG A 24 -6.61 13.63 -13.07
CA ARG A 24 -7.29 14.09 -11.84
C ARG A 24 -7.88 15.48 -11.99
N ARG A 25 -9.01 15.69 -11.33
CA ARG A 25 -9.63 16.99 -11.16
C ARG A 25 -9.48 17.41 -9.70
N PHE A 26 -8.48 18.23 -9.41
CA PHE A 26 -8.10 18.63 -8.04
C PHE A 26 -9.08 19.60 -7.38
N ASP A 27 -10.07 20.08 -8.11
CA ASP A 27 -11.24 20.79 -7.59
C ASP A 27 -12.33 19.84 -7.04
N VAL A 28 -12.25 18.54 -7.38
CA VAL A 28 -13.24 17.52 -7.00
C VAL A 28 -12.64 16.46 -6.08
N THR A 29 -11.40 16.01 -6.34
CA THR A 29 -10.74 14.97 -5.54
C THR A 29 -9.92 15.58 -4.41
N PRO A 30 -9.92 14.98 -3.18
CA PRO A 30 -9.04 15.40 -2.09
C PRO A 30 -7.59 14.95 -2.25
N GLU A 31 -7.25 14.26 -3.35
CA GLU A 31 -5.89 13.85 -3.65
C GLU A 31 -4.97 15.08 -3.83
N PRO A 32 -3.71 15.04 -3.36
CA PRO A 32 -2.79 16.16 -3.53
C PRO A 32 -2.42 16.36 -5.01
N PRO A 33 -2.28 17.62 -5.47
CA PRO A 33 -1.81 17.88 -6.83
C PRO A 33 -0.36 17.42 -7.02
N GLY A 34 -0.05 16.95 -8.22
CA GLY A 34 1.27 16.46 -8.58
C GLY A 34 2.27 17.61 -8.70
N ARG A 35 3.03 17.84 -7.65
CA ARG A 35 4.18 18.74 -7.63
C ARG A 35 5.43 17.90 -7.42
N ALA A 36 6.48 18.17 -8.22
CA ALA A 36 7.77 17.51 -8.03
C ALA A 36 8.33 17.87 -6.63
N GLY A 37 8.57 16.86 -5.81
CA GLY A 37 9.21 17.04 -4.52
C GLY A 37 10.63 17.57 -4.69
N LYS A 38 11.06 18.46 -3.80
CA LYS A 38 12.47 18.87 -3.77
C LYS A 38 13.31 17.67 -3.34
N LYS A 39 14.36 17.32 -4.10
CA LYS A 39 15.36 16.34 -3.66
C LYS A 39 15.91 16.78 -2.30
N LYS A 40 15.63 16.02 -1.25
CA LYS A 40 16.29 16.20 0.06
C LYS A 40 17.51 15.30 0.08
N ALA A 41 18.69 15.87 0.03
CA ALA A 41 19.97 15.19 -0.17
C ALA A 41 20.43 14.23 0.96
N THR A 42 19.72 14.14 2.08
CA THR A 42 20.20 13.45 3.29
C THR A 42 19.15 12.61 4.02
N ARG A 43 17.97 12.36 3.42
CA ARG A 43 16.87 11.61 4.05
C ARG A 43 16.82 10.18 3.50
N ALA A 44 16.55 9.20 4.38
CA ALA A 44 16.20 7.84 3.97
C ALA A 44 15.02 7.86 2.99
N LEU A 45 15.12 7.06 1.91
CA LEU A 45 14.07 6.94 0.90
C LEU A 45 12.80 6.34 1.51
N GLU A 46 11.65 6.89 1.17
CA GLU A 46 10.36 6.45 1.71
C GLU A 46 9.73 5.37 0.84
N PHE A 47 8.94 4.50 1.49
CA PHE A 47 7.95 3.69 0.81
C PHE A 47 6.61 3.75 1.53
N VAL A 48 5.54 3.54 0.78
CA VAL A 48 4.17 3.38 1.30
C VAL A 48 3.46 2.27 0.55
N VAL A 49 2.59 1.56 1.27
CA VAL A 49 1.62 0.65 0.67
C VAL A 49 0.24 1.14 1.02
N GLN A 50 -0.55 1.47 0.00
CA GLN A 50 -1.93 1.90 0.19
C GLN A 50 -2.88 0.77 -0.23
N LYS A 51 -3.68 0.26 0.72
CA LYS A 51 -4.79 -0.63 0.42
C LYS A 51 -5.91 0.19 -0.18
N HIS A 52 -6.26 -0.10 -1.43
CA HIS A 52 -7.18 0.70 -2.21
C HIS A 52 -8.37 -0.15 -2.69
N ARG A 53 -9.57 0.24 -2.29
CA ARG A 53 -10.81 -0.34 -2.76
C ARG A 53 -11.47 0.58 -3.77
N ALA A 54 -10.98 0.52 -4.99
CA ALA A 54 -11.59 1.15 -6.16
C ALA A 54 -12.63 0.19 -6.80
N SER A 55 -12.66 0.02 -8.12
CA SER A 55 -13.47 -1.03 -8.78
C SER A 55 -13.12 -2.42 -8.25
N HIS A 56 -11.82 -2.67 -7.99
CA HIS A 56 -11.31 -3.89 -7.40
C HIS A 56 -10.37 -3.56 -6.24
N LEU A 57 -10.30 -4.46 -5.24
CA LEU A 57 -9.35 -4.35 -4.15
C LEU A 57 -7.94 -4.64 -4.66
N HIS A 58 -7.01 -3.74 -4.36
CA HIS A 58 -5.58 -3.92 -4.62
C HIS A 58 -4.75 -3.17 -3.58
N TYR A 59 -3.43 -3.37 -3.65
CA TYR A 59 -2.46 -2.70 -2.79
C TYR A 59 -1.48 -1.94 -3.67
N ASP A 60 -1.50 -0.63 -3.59
CA ASP A 60 -0.53 0.22 -4.30
C ASP A 60 0.77 0.25 -3.53
N PHE A 61 1.77 -0.44 -4.03
CA PHE A 61 3.14 -0.42 -3.51
C PHE A 61 3.90 0.72 -4.19
N ARG A 62 4.40 1.66 -3.39
CA ARG A 62 5.08 2.85 -3.88
C ARG A 62 6.42 3.04 -3.19
N ILE A 63 7.45 3.40 -3.95
CA ILE A 63 8.81 3.69 -3.47
C ILE A 63 9.27 5.03 -4.00
N GLU A 64 9.90 5.83 -3.12
CA GLU A 64 10.52 7.10 -3.48
C GLU A 64 11.71 6.87 -4.40
N HIS A 65 11.73 7.57 -5.54
CA HIS A 65 12.89 7.61 -6.41
C HIS A 65 12.94 8.97 -7.14
N GLU A 66 14.03 9.70 -6.95
CA GLU A 66 14.26 11.02 -7.58
C GLU A 66 13.11 12.02 -7.42
N GLY A 67 12.53 12.09 -6.20
CA GLY A 67 11.52 13.09 -5.83
C GLY A 67 10.09 12.76 -6.25
N VAL A 68 9.83 11.53 -6.69
CA VAL A 68 8.49 11.01 -6.96
C VAL A 68 8.34 9.61 -6.35
N MET A 69 7.10 9.13 -6.23
CA MET A 69 6.78 7.76 -5.83
C MET A 69 6.55 6.90 -7.07
N LEU A 70 7.49 6.04 -7.43
CA LEU A 70 7.25 4.97 -8.40
C LEU A 70 6.21 4.01 -7.84
N SER A 71 5.26 3.55 -8.66
CA SER A 71 4.05 2.88 -8.17
C SER A 71 3.72 1.61 -8.92
N TRP A 72 3.28 0.59 -8.15
CA TRP A 72 2.78 -0.69 -8.68
C TRP A 72 1.50 -1.11 -7.95
N ALA A 73 0.44 -1.40 -8.70
CA ALA A 73 -0.79 -1.99 -8.16
C ALA A 73 -0.64 -3.51 -8.03
N VAL A 74 -0.70 -4.02 -6.80
CA VAL A 74 -0.56 -5.44 -6.45
C VAL A 74 -1.95 -5.99 -6.12
N ALA A 75 -2.59 -6.68 -7.07
CA ALA A 75 -4.00 -7.06 -6.99
C ALA A 75 -4.35 -7.93 -5.77
N LYS A 76 -3.47 -8.87 -5.39
CA LYS A 76 -3.68 -9.78 -4.25
C LYS A 76 -2.92 -9.34 -2.99
N GLY A 77 -2.34 -8.13 -3.00
CA GLY A 77 -1.46 -7.65 -1.94
C GLY A 77 -0.13 -8.39 -1.84
N PRO A 78 0.80 -7.89 -0.99
CA PRO A 78 2.10 -8.52 -0.76
C PRO A 78 1.95 -9.86 -0.03
N SER A 79 2.90 -10.79 -0.23
CA SER A 79 2.98 -12.06 0.49
C SER A 79 4.34 -12.20 1.15
N LEU A 80 4.39 -12.70 2.39
CA LEU A 80 5.63 -13.06 3.06
C LEU A 80 6.20 -14.40 2.61
N ASP A 81 5.40 -15.20 1.89
CA ASP A 81 5.86 -16.47 1.33
C ASP A 81 6.78 -16.22 0.13
N SER A 82 8.03 -16.63 0.26
CA SER A 82 9.05 -16.47 -0.77
C SER A 82 8.85 -17.34 -2.03
N SER A 83 7.91 -18.29 -1.99
CA SER A 83 7.50 -19.08 -3.16
C SER A 83 6.42 -18.35 -4.00
N VAL A 84 5.73 -17.39 -3.40
CA VAL A 84 4.62 -16.67 -4.03
C VAL A 84 5.11 -15.47 -4.84
N ARG A 85 4.66 -15.41 -6.10
CA ARG A 85 4.90 -14.29 -7.01
C ARG A 85 3.62 -13.48 -7.16
N ARG A 86 3.62 -12.22 -6.71
CA ARG A 86 2.46 -11.32 -6.80
C ARG A 86 2.58 -10.43 -8.03
N LEU A 87 1.61 -10.52 -8.94
CA LEU A 87 1.53 -9.59 -10.06
C LEU A 87 1.44 -8.16 -9.54
N ALA A 88 2.30 -7.30 -10.03
CA ALA A 88 2.42 -5.89 -9.72
C ALA A 88 2.39 -5.09 -11.03
N MET A 89 1.30 -4.35 -11.26
CA MET A 89 1.13 -3.55 -12.48
C MET A 89 1.70 -2.17 -12.25
N MET A 90 2.75 -1.80 -12.98
CA MET A 90 3.33 -0.45 -12.89
C MET A 90 2.33 0.58 -13.37
N THR A 91 2.12 1.60 -12.56
CA THR A 91 1.23 2.73 -12.83
C THR A 91 2.06 4.02 -13.01
N GLU A 92 1.40 5.15 -13.23
CA GLU A 92 2.09 6.44 -13.28
C GLU A 92 2.74 6.77 -11.92
N PRO A 93 3.87 7.49 -11.92
CA PRO A 93 4.45 8.02 -10.68
C PRO A 93 3.48 8.97 -9.96
N HIS A 94 3.53 8.96 -8.64
CA HIS A 94 2.73 9.81 -7.76
C HIS A 94 3.60 10.86 -7.06
N PRO A 95 3.03 12.01 -6.63
CA PRO A 95 3.77 12.99 -5.83
C PRO A 95 4.11 12.44 -4.44
N MET A 96 5.16 12.99 -3.83
CA MET A 96 5.56 12.61 -2.46
C MET A 96 4.44 12.84 -1.44
N ASP A 97 3.69 13.92 -1.60
CA ASP A 97 2.57 14.26 -0.71
C ASP A 97 1.45 13.20 -0.69
N TYR A 98 1.39 12.34 -1.73
CA TYR A 98 0.43 11.23 -1.79
C TYR A 98 0.69 10.15 -0.71
N ASN A 99 1.90 10.11 -0.13
CA ASN A 99 2.25 9.18 0.95
C ASN A 99 1.41 9.38 2.22
N ASP A 100 0.85 10.57 2.39
CA ASP A 100 0.02 10.94 3.54
C ASP A 100 -1.49 10.89 3.20
N PHE A 101 -1.85 10.52 1.98
CA PHE A 101 -3.25 10.45 1.57
C PHE A 101 -3.91 9.16 2.08
N GLU A 102 -4.87 9.34 2.99
CA GLU A 102 -5.80 8.32 3.49
C GLU A 102 -7.22 8.92 3.48
N GLY A 103 -8.15 8.31 2.76
CA GLY A 103 -9.49 8.89 2.62
C GLY A 103 -10.31 8.24 1.52
N VAL A 104 -11.16 9.02 0.89
CA VAL A 104 -12.05 8.59 -0.19
C VAL A 104 -11.85 9.46 -1.42
N ILE A 105 -11.60 8.82 -2.56
CA ILE A 105 -11.66 9.44 -3.87
C ILE A 105 -13.11 9.36 -4.34
N PRO A 106 -13.75 10.48 -4.76
CA PRO A 106 -15.15 10.50 -5.14
C PRO A 106 -15.49 9.51 -6.27
N GLU A 107 -16.73 9.06 -6.31
CA GLU A 107 -17.24 8.25 -7.41
C GLU A 107 -17.19 9.04 -8.72
N GLY A 108 -16.85 8.35 -9.81
CA GLY A 108 -16.67 8.95 -11.13
C GLY A 108 -15.29 9.55 -11.38
N GLU A 109 -14.49 9.79 -10.33
CA GLU A 109 -13.09 10.18 -10.50
C GLU A 109 -12.18 8.98 -10.78
N TYR A 110 -11.02 9.24 -11.40
CA TYR A 110 -10.02 8.21 -11.66
C TYR A 110 -9.54 7.58 -10.35
N GLY A 111 -9.72 6.28 -10.19
CA GLY A 111 -9.39 5.58 -8.95
C GLY A 111 -10.42 5.73 -7.84
N GLY A 112 -11.65 6.20 -8.15
CA GLY A 112 -12.72 6.38 -7.17
C GLY A 112 -12.87 5.22 -6.20
N GLY A 113 -12.86 5.50 -4.88
CA GLY A 113 -12.93 4.49 -3.82
C GLY A 113 -12.18 4.87 -2.55
N THR A 114 -12.05 3.93 -1.62
CA THR A 114 -11.42 4.16 -0.31
C THR A 114 -9.94 3.78 -0.35
N VAL A 115 -9.09 4.68 0.13
CA VAL A 115 -7.63 4.52 0.24
C VAL A 115 -7.22 4.50 1.71
N MET A 116 -6.45 3.50 2.11
CA MET A 116 -5.89 3.31 3.45
C MET A 116 -4.38 3.28 3.38
N ILE A 117 -3.68 4.01 4.24
CA ILE A 117 -2.23 3.82 4.44
C ILE A 117 -2.01 2.51 5.22
N TRP A 118 -1.88 1.40 4.45
CA TRP A 118 -1.80 0.06 5.03
C TRP A 118 -0.44 -0.22 5.65
N ASP A 119 0.66 0.21 4.99
CA ASP A 119 2.03 0.18 5.54
C ASP A 119 2.83 1.38 5.08
N ARG A 120 3.86 1.75 5.83
CA ARG A 120 4.83 2.78 5.47
C ARG A 120 6.13 2.61 6.22
N GLY A 121 7.19 3.15 5.64
CA GLY A 121 8.53 3.13 6.23
C GLY A 121 9.57 3.67 5.28
N THR A 122 10.80 3.17 5.41
CA THR A 122 11.92 3.49 4.53
C THR A 122 12.34 2.27 3.72
N TRP A 123 13.02 2.52 2.60
CA TRP A 123 13.59 1.46 1.79
C TRP A 123 15.02 1.78 1.38
N GLU A 124 15.78 0.77 1.11
CA GLU A 124 17.15 0.84 0.64
C GLU A 124 17.28 -0.01 -0.62
N PRO A 125 17.86 0.53 -1.73
CA PRO A 125 18.18 -0.29 -2.89
C PRO A 125 19.33 -1.24 -2.53
N GLU A 126 19.22 -2.50 -2.95
CA GLU A 126 20.33 -3.46 -2.86
C GLU A 126 21.29 -3.36 -4.08
N SER A 127 21.01 -2.41 -4.99
CA SER A 127 21.85 -2.05 -6.13
C SER A 127 22.29 -0.58 -6.02
N PRO A 128 23.53 -0.24 -6.31
CA PRO A 128 24.01 1.14 -6.24
C PRO A 128 23.36 2.05 -7.30
N ASP A 129 22.85 1.49 -8.40
CA ASP A 129 22.18 2.22 -9.48
C ASP A 129 20.75 1.73 -9.67
N VAL A 130 19.81 2.49 -9.10
CA VAL A 130 18.38 2.21 -9.17
C VAL A 130 17.85 2.34 -10.61
N ASN A 131 18.32 3.33 -11.37
CA ASN A 131 17.87 3.51 -12.76
C ASN A 131 18.27 2.32 -13.64
N ARG A 132 19.49 1.84 -13.48
CA ARG A 132 19.96 0.63 -14.18
C ARG A 132 19.17 -0.61 -13.75
N ALA A 133 18.86 -0.77 -12.46
CA ALA A 133 18.04 -1.87 -11.95
C ALA A 133 16.63 -1.85 -12.53
N LEU A 134 16.00 -0.66 -12.58
CA LEU A 134 14.69 -0.46 -13.20
C LEU A 134 14.71 -0.75 -14.71
N ALA A 135 15.71 -0.25 -15.43
CA ALA A 135 15.88 -0.50 -16.87
C ALA A 135 16.04 -2.00 -17.16
N LYS A 136 16.86 -2.71 -16.36
CA LYS A 136 17.04 -4.15 -16.42
C LYS A 136 15.75 -4.92 -16.04
N GLY A 137 14.89 -4.33 -15.22
CA GLY A 137 13.69 -4.99 -14.69
C GLY A 137 13.99 -5.94 -13.52
N ASP A 138 15.00 -5.65 -12.70
CA ASP A 138 15.38 -6.43 -11.52
C ASP A 138 15.78 -5.45 -10.41
N LEU A 139 14.76 -4.99 -9.65
CA LEU A 139 14.95 -4.05 -8.56
C LEU A 139 14.85 -4.77 -7.22
N LYS A 140 15.99 -5.05 -6.62
CA LYS A 140 16.11 -5.60 -5.27
C LYS A 140 16.17 -4.49 -4.24
N MET A 141 15.49 -4.69 -3.13
CA MET A 141 15.32 -3.67 -2.10
C MET A 141 15.17 -4.27 -0.72
N ARG A 142 15.59 -3.52 0.29
CA ARG A 142 15.31 -3.81 1.70
C ARG A 142 14.27 -2.84 2.22
N LEU A 143 13.19 -3.38 2.80
CA LEU A 143 12.09 -2.60 3.37
C LEU A 143 12.18 -2.55 4.89
N HIS A 144 11.92 -1.38 5.47
CA HIS A 144 11.86 -1.11 6.90
C HIS A 144 10.48 -0.54 7.25
N GLY A 145 9.43 -1.34 6.97
CA GLY A 145 8.04 -0.98 7.25
C GLY A 145 7.56 -1.40 8.63
N LYS A 146 6.34 -1.03 8.93
CA LYS A 146 5.65 -1.54 10.12
C LYS A 146 5.23 -3.00 9.92
N LYS A 147 4.86 -3.37 8.69
CA LYS A 147 4.38 -4.70 8.29
C LYS A 147 5.35 -5.40 7.34
N MET A 148 5.73 -4.73 6.25
CA MET A 148 6.68 -5.27 5.28
C MET A 148 8.12 -4.95 5.69
N LYS A 149 8.91 -6.00 5.89
CA LYS A 149 10.31 -5.90 6.35
C LYS A 149 11.22 -6.79 5.52
N GLY A 150 12.53 -6.49 5.58
CA GLY A 150 13.57 -7.31 4.97
C GLY A 150 13.65 -7.19 3.45
N SER A 151 14.21 -8.19 2.80
CA SER A 151 14.58 -8.16 1.38
C SER A 151 13.39 -8.55 0.48
N TRP A 152 13.19 -7.76 -0.59
CA TRP A 152 12.16 -7.93 -1.61
C TRP A 152 12.73 -7.65 -2.98
N VAL A 153 12.06 -8.14 -4.02
CA VAL A 153 12.43 -7.84 -5.40
C VAL A 153 11.19 -7.54 -6.24
N LEU A 154 11.32 -6.57 -7.13
CA LEU A 154 10.42 -6.33 -8.26
C LEU A 154 11.11 -6.84 -9.53
N VAL A 155 10.51 -7.84 -10.19
CA VAL A 155 11.01 -8.43 -11.44
C VAL A 155 10.05 -8.10 -12.57
N ARG A 156 10.52 -7.41 -13.61
CA ARG A 156 9.73 -7.10 -14.79
C ARG A 156 9.59 -8.32 -15.69
N MET A 157 8.35 -8.66 -16.01
CA MET A 157 8.04 -9.72 -16.97
C MET A 157 7.98 -9.18 -18.41
N ARG A 158 7.18 -8.14 -18.60
CA ARG A 158 7.04 -7.41 -19.88
C ARG A 158 6.31 -6.09 -19.64
N ASP A 159 6.62 -5.05 -20.41
CA ASP A 159 5.97 -3.75 -20.35
C ASP A 159 5.79 -3.21 -18.92
N ARG A 160 4.54 -3.05 -18.48
CA ARG A 160 4.15 -2.59 -17.14
C ARG A 160 3.90 -3.75 -16.15
N GLN A 161 4.08 -5.00 -16.56
CA GLN A 161 3.84 -6.18 -15.72
C GLN A 161 5.11 -6.57 -14.98
N TRP A 162 5.04 -6.53 -13.66
CA TRP A 162 6.09 -6.90 -12.74
C TRP A 162 5.60 -7.96 -11.76
N LEU A 163 6.53 -8.60 -11.08
CA LEU A 163 6.28 -9.49 -9.96
C LEU A 163 6.90 -8.89 -8.71
N LEU A 164 6.11 -8.77 -7.63
CA LEU A 164 6.62 -8.49 -6.29
C LEU A 164 6.82 -9.81 -5.56
N ILE A 165 8.05 -10.06 -5.09
CA ILE A 165 8.47 -11.32 -4.48
C ILE A 165 9.23 -11.02 -3.18
N LYS A 166 8.91 -11.77 -2.12
CA LYS A 166 9.67 -11.78 -0.86
C LYS A 166 10.90 -12.68 -1.00
N HIS A 167 12.09 -12.20 -0.65
CA HIS A 167 13.24 -13.05 -0.52
C HIS A 167 13.21 -13.86 0.79
N ARG A 168 13.93 -14.99 0.82
CA ARG A 168 14.11 -15.79 2.04
C ARG A 168 15.00 -15.04 3.01
N ASP A 169 14.44 -14.62 4.14
CA ASP A 169 15.13 -13.96 5.24
C ASP A 169 14.35 -14.18 6.55
N ALA A 170 14.78 -13.59 7.65
CA ALA A 170 14.14 -13.70 8.97
C ALA A 170 12.69 -13.18 9.02
N TYR A 171 12.22 -12.47 8.00
CA TYR A 171 10.86 -11.92 7.89
C TYR A 171 9.98 -12.68 6.90
N ALA A 172 10.49 -13.73 6.25
CA ALA A 172 9.71 -14.58 5.38
C ALA A 172 8.81 -15.53 6.20
N SER A 173 7.59 -15.77 5.72
CA SER A 173 6.64 -16.69 6.34
C SER A 173 5.71 -17.28 5.27
N ALA A 174 5.60 -18.60 5.24
CA ALA A 174 4.67 -19.30 4.37
C ALA A 174 3.25 -19.42 4.97
N THR A 175 3.09 -19.09 6.26
CA THR A 175 1.84 -19.28 7.00
C THR A 175 1.15 -17.97 7.39
N GLU A 176 1.86 -16.84 7.44
CA GLU A 176 1.28 -15.54 7.77
C GLU A 176 0.76 -14.83 6.54
N ASP A 177 -0.55 -14.58 6.47
CA ASP A 177 -1.14 -13.64 5.53
C ASP A 177 -1.26 -12.25 6.16
N LEU A 178 -0.33 -11.35 5.80
CA LEU A 178 -0.30 -9.97 6.30
C LEU A 178 -1.58 -9.20 5.96
N THR A 179 -2.24 -9.51 4.84
CA THR A 179 -3.42 -8.79 4.39
C THR A 179 -4.63 -9.05 5.30
N LEU A 180 -4.64 -10.19 5.96
CA LEU A 180 -5.63 -10.59 6.96
C LEU A 180 -5.19 -10.27 8.38
N SER A 181 -3.98 -10.69 8.78
CA SER A 181 -3.48 -10.56 10.16
C SER A 181 -3.25 -9.08 10.56
N LYS A 182 -2.91 -8.23 9.59
CA LYS A 182 -2.57 -6.80 9.83
C LYS A 182 -3.40 -5.87 8.93
N ALA A 183 -4.73 -6.01 8.97
CA ALA A 183 -5.63 -5.36 8.03
C ALA A 183 -5.80 -3.84 8.23
N LYS A 184 -5.49 -3.29 9.42
CA LYS A 184 -5.75 -1.88 9.77
C LYS A 184 -4.68 -0.93 9.24
N SER A 185 -5.04 0.34 9.06
CA SER A 185 -4.10 1.44 8.77
C SER A 185 -3.00 1.54 9.84
N VAL A 186 -1.77 1.80 9.41
CA VAL A 186 -0.64 2.07 10.33
C VAL A 186 -0.63 3.50 10.86
N VAL A 187 -1.49 4.37 10.31
CA VAL A 187 -1.62 5.78 10.69
C VAL A 187 -2.86 5.97 11.56
N SER A 188 -4.05 5.80 10.98
CA SER A 188 -5.31 6.04 11.69
C SER A 188 -5.77 4.89 12.59
N ARG A 189 -5.18 3.68 12.47
CA ARG A 189 -5.59 2.45 13.15
C ARG A 189 -6.99 1.94 12.74
N ARG A 190 -7.62 2.56 11.74
CA ARG A 190 -8.95 2.20 11.24
C ARG A 190 -8.86 1.09 10.20
N GLY A 191 -9.97 0.34 10.02
CA GLY A 191 -10.23 -0.48 8.84
C GLY A 191 -10.78 0.37 7.70
N MET A 192 -11.00 -0.24 6.52
CA MET A 192 -11.48 0.45 5.32
C MET A 192 -12.82 1.15 5.57
N VAL A 193 -13.79 0.47 6.22
CA VAL A 193 -15.09 1.07 6.60
C VAL A 193 -14.92 2.29 7.50
N GLY A 194 -14.00 2.21 8.48
CA GLY A 194 -13.76 3.32 9.40
C GLY A 194 -13.20 4.56 8.71
N ILE A 195 -12.32 4.35 7.70
CA ILE A 195 -11.77 5.45 6.88
C ILE A 195 -12.86 6.03 5.98
N ALA A 196 -13.61 5.16 5.27
CA ALA A 196 -14.69 5.58 4.39
C ALA A 196 -15.75 6.42 5.13
N ARG A 197 -16.16 5.96 6.32
CA ARG A 197 -17.12 6.69 7.15
C ARG A 197 -16.59 8.05 7.61
N ALA A 198 -15.34 8.11 8.04
CA ALA A 198 -14.71 9.36 8.49
C ALA A 198 -14.55 10.39 7.37
N ALA A 199 -14.44 9.93 6.12
CA ALA A 199 -14.32 10.78 4.93
C ALA A 199 -15.68 11.11 4.27
N GLY A 200 -16.82 10.72 4.87
CA GLY A 200 -18.15 11.00 4.32
C GLY A 200 -18.48 10.24 3.04
N ALA A 201 -17.98 9.00 2.92
CA ALA A 201 -18.21 8.15 1.74
C ALA A 201 -19.69 7.90 1.47
N SER A 202 -20.06 7.72 0.19
CA SER A 202 -21.40 7.31 -0.22
C SER A 202 -21.77 5.93 0.35
N PRO A 203 -23.09 5.58 0.43
CA PRO A 203 -23.52 4.25 0.86
C PRO A 203 -22.86 3.12 0.06
N ARG A 204 -22.71 3.29 -1.24
CA ARG A 204 -22.04 2.33 -2.13
C ARG A 204 -20.55 2.15 -1.78
N GLN A 205 -19.84 3.26 -1.56
CA GLN A 205 -18.43 3.21 -1.15
C GLN A 205 -18.26 2.60 0.25
N LEU A 206 -19.19 2.83 1.17
CA LEU A 206 -19.21 2.18 2.49
C LEU A 206 -19.37 0.66 2.38
N GLU A 207 -20.27 0.20 1.52
CA GLU A 207 -20.46 -1.24 1.25
C GLU A 207 -19.20 -1.86 0.62
N GLN A 208 -18.63 -1.19 -0.37
CA GLN A 208 -17.37 -1.63 -1.00
C GLN A 208 -16.22 -1.70 0.02
N ALA A 209 -16.11 -0.73 0.91
CA ALA A 209 -15.11 -0.70 1.98
C ALA A 209 -15.34 -1.85 2.98
N ALA A 210 -16.59 -2.19 3.29
CA ALA A 210 -16.93 -3.33 4.15
C ALA A 210 -16.47 -4.66 3.55
N GLY A 211 -16.66 -4.86 2.25
CA GLY A 211 -16.17 -6.05 1.54
C GLY A 211 -14.63 -6.12 1.43
N ALA A 212 -13.94 -5.03 1.72
CA ALA A 212 -12.47 -4.97 1.71
C ALA A 212 -11.84 -5.19 3.10
N ASP A 213 -12.61 -5.07 4.18
CA ASP A 213 -12.14 -5.43 5.52
C ASP A 213 -12.24 -6.97 5.69
N PRO A 214 -11.33 -7.61 6.44
CA PRO A 214 -11.45 -9.02 6.74
C PRO A 214 -12.72 -9.29 7.58
N PRO A 215 -13.30 -10.48 7.47
CA PRO A 215 -14.44 -10.86 8.30
C PRO A 215 -14.09 -10.68 9.78
N ARG A 216 -15.03 -10.14 10.56
CA ARG A 216 -14.85 -10.04 12.01
C ARG A 216 -14.80 -11.46 12.58
N THR A 217 -13.66 -11.85 13.14
CA THR A 217 -13.62 -13.04 14.00
C THR A 217 -14.59 -12.78 15.16
N PRO A 218 -15.54 -13.69 15.47
CA PRO A 218 -16.36 -13.56 16.66
C PRO A 218 -15.44 -13.36 17.87
N ALA A 219 -15.72 -12.36 18.71
CA ALA A 219 -14.97 -12.17 19.93
C ALA A 219 -15.01 -13.50 20.70
N SER A 220 -13.85 -14.05 21.08
CA SER A 220 -13.81 -15.19 22.02
C SER A 220 -14.68 -14.83 23.21
N PRO A 221 -15.56 -15.75 23.66
CA PRO A 221 -16.39 -15.49 24.83
C PRO A 221 -15.48 -15.08 26.00
N ALA A 222 -15.85 -14.00 26.68
CA ALA A 222 -15.10 -13.49 27.80
C ALA A 222 -14.89 -14.64 28.81
N ARG A 223 -13.63 -14.88 29.17
CA ARG A 223 -13.25 -15.87 30.17
C ARG A 223 -14.06 -15.56 31.43
N PRO A 224 -14.80 -16.54 32.00
CA PRO A 224 -15.53 -16.31 33.23
C PRO A 224 -14.59 -15.75 34.30
N THR A 225 -14.92 -14.65 34.92
CA THR A 225 -14.19 -14.11 36.06
C THR A 225 -14.32 -15.13 37.19
N ALA A 226 -13.17 -15.69 37.61
CA ALA A 226 -13.12 -16.58 38.74
C ALA A 226 -13.72 -15.88 39.97
N ASN A 227 -14.75 -16.49 40.58
CA ASN A 227 -15.30 -16.00 41.81
C ASN A 227 -14.18 -15.93 42.88
N PRO A 228 -14.16 -14.87 43.72
CA PRO A 228 -13.22 -14.81 44.82
C PRO A 228 -13.51 -15.94 45.82
N PRO A 229 -12.48 -16.51 46.48
CA PRO A 229 -12.64 -17.60 47.43
C PRO A 229 -13.50 -17.14 48.61
N ARG A 230 -14.50 -17.97 48.95
CA ARG A 230 -15.33 -17.76 50.14
C ARG A 230 -14.45 -17.82 51.40
N SER A 231 -14.48 -16.75 52.17
CA SER A 231 -13.91 -16.67 53.51
C SER A 231 -14.58 -17.72 54.41
N SER A 232 -13.79 -18.70 54.85
CA SER A 232 -14.21 -19.63 55.90
C SER A 232 -14.10 -18.93 57.25
N ALA A 233 -15.22 -18.48 57.80
CA ALA A 233 -15.29 -18.10 59.22
C ALA A 233 -15.23 -19.36 60.09
N LYS A 234 -14.27 -19.40 61.02
CA LYS A 234 -14.22 -20.38 62.09
C LYS A 234 -15.26 -20.01 63.15
N PRO A 235 -16.05 -20.99 63.72
CA PRO A 235 -16.81 -20.75 64.91
C PRO A 235 -15.92 -20.85 66.16
N ALA A 236 -16.28 -20.08 67.16
CA ALA A 236 -15.70 -20.04 68.51
C ALA A 236 -16.00 -21.28 69.29
#